data_56b97f4c336010ba9263812a15804884
#
_entry.id   56b97f4c336010ba9263812a15804884
#
_cell.length_a   1.000
_cell.length_b   1.000
_cell.length_c   1.000
_cell.angle_alpha   90.00
_cell.angle_beta   90.00
_cell.angle_gamma   90.00
#
_symmetry.space_group_name_H-M   'P 1'
#
loop_
_entity.id
_entity.type
_entity.pdbx_description
1 polymer ?
#
loop_
_entity_poly.entity_id
_entity_poly.type
_entity_poly.pdbx_seq_one_letter_code
_entity_poly.pdbx_strand_id
1 'polypeptide(L)'
;MVAVEYYDQTINMDVASVLKIEKHTSLQQHYPAIGDASNLDRKQAGVLVFGRGITPGLLSELSEKAGEALNITSAWAVGSYDALLLGNAFSDALEQAVIAAKLDCTRVSDLPDLSQPGLVVMDMDSTAIEIECIDELAVLAGVGEQVAEVTERAMQGELDFEQSLRQRVSKLAGADEGILESVRSTLPMMPELRELVATLHYHGWKAAIASGGFTYFSDYLKQELDLAHAQSNTLEIIDGKLTGHVLGKVVDARVKADILLNLAEQYGISQANTVAVGDGANDLLMLKTAGLGIAYHAKPKVEAEAPAVIRYADLGGVMCILSASLIMS
;
A
#
# COMPACT_ATOMS: atom_id res chain seq x y z
N MET A 1 31.39 5.05 1.64
CA MET A 1 31.16 6.44 2.07
C MET A 1 30.98 7.26 0.79
N VAL A 2 29.74 7.31 0.31
CA VAL A 2 29.36 8.18 -0.81
C VAL A 2 28.33 9.14 -0.22
N ALA A 3 28.79 10.36 0.05
CA ALA A 3 27.91 11.46 0.39
C ALA A 3 27.21 11.87 -0.91
N VAL A 4 25.89 11.79 -0.94
CA VAL A 4 25.07 12.44 -1.95
C VAL A 4 24.73 13.83 -1.41
N GLU A 5 25.59 14.81 -1.71
CA GLU A 5 25.21 16.21 -1.72
C GLU A 5 24.52 16.47 -3.07
N TYR A 6 23.21 16.63 -3.03
CA TYR A 6 22.42 17.46 -3.96
C TYR A 6 20.96 17.39 -3.49
N TYR A 7 20.50 18.43 -2.79
CA TYR A 7 19.14 18.96 -2.99
C TYR A 7 18.98 20.23 -2.17
N ASP A 8 19.28 21.36 -2.82
CA ASP A 8 18.77 22.64 -2.40
C ASP A 8 17.49 22.94 -3.22
N GLN A 9 16.35 22.51 -2.71
CA GLN A 9 15.05 23.15 -2.95
C GLN A 9 14.20 22.84 -1.71
N THR A 10 13.86 23.89 -0.99
CA THR A 10 13.05 23.97 0.20
C THR A 10 11.68 23.31 0.02
N ILE A 11 11.61 22.01 0.16
CA ILE A 11 10.42 21.30 0.62
C ILE A 11 10.59 21.23 2.13
N ASN A 12 9.64 21.81 2.85
CA ASN A 12 9.59 21.78 4.31
C ASN A 12 9.19 20.35 4.75
N MET A 13 10.05 19.35 4.41
CA MET A 13 9.85 17.98 4.86
C MET A 13 10.29 17.90 6.31
N ASP A 14 9.37 17.53 7.17
CA ASP A 14 9.70 17.12 8.52
C ASP A 14 10.50 15.81 8.46
N VAL A 15 11.84 15.95 8.50
CA VAL A 15 12.79 14.81 8.44
C VAL A 15 12.52 13.79 9.56
N ALA A 16 11.78 14.19 10.60
CA ALA A 16 11.34 13.30 11.67
C ALA A 16 10.31 12.24 11.21
N SER A 17 9.62 12.49 10.07
CA SER A 17 8.61 11.56 9.54
C SER A 17 9.17 10.50 8.57
N VAL A 18 10.45 10.57 8.19
CA VAL A 18 11.06 9.59 7.26
C VAL A 18 11.40 8.29 8.00
N LEU A 19 10.95 7.17 7.47
CA LEU A 19 11.29 5.83 7.99
C LEU A 19 12.78 5.56 7.74
N LYS A 20 13.58 5.52 8.78
CA LYS A 20 15.01 5.26 8.69
C LYS A 20 15.27 3.81 8.29
N ILE A 21 16.17 3.60 7.33
CA ILE A 21 16.67 2.29 6.92
C ILE A 21 18.06 2.11 7.53
N GLU A 22 18.19 1.20 8.51
CA GLU A 22 19.42 1.02 9.28
C GLU A 22 19.83 -0.45 9.34
N LYS A 23 21.13 -0.75 9.36
CA LYS A 23 21.62 -2.12 9.56
C LYS A 23 21.21 -2.65 10.94
N HIS A 24 20.64 -3.85 10.98
CA HIS A 24 20.27 -4.51 12.21
C HIS A 24 21.44 -5.33 12.77
N THR A 25 22.30 -4.70 13.58
CA THR A 25 23.54 -5.30 14.08
C THR A 25 23.31 -6.47 15.04
N SER A 26 22.23 -6.45 15.84
CA SER A 26 21.96 -7.49 16.85
C SER A 26 21.46 -8.79 16.22
N LEU A 27 20.58 -8.73 15.21
CA LEU A 27 20.11 -9.94 14.52
C LEU A 27 21.23 -10.60 13.72
N GLN A 28 22.12 -9.83 13.08
CA GLN A 28 23.28 -10.37 12.38
C GLN A 28 24.31 -11.04 13.29
N GLN A 29 24.43 -10.60 14.56
CA GLN A 29 25.38 -11.19 15.53
C GLN A 29 24.88 -12.48 16.16
N HIS A 30 23.55 -12.68 16.27
CA HIS A 30 22.95 -13.84 16.94
C HIS A 30 22.67 -15.02 16.01
N TYR A 31 22.70 -14.80 14.70
CA TYR A 31 22.69 -15.85 13.69
C TYR A 31 24.07 -15.91 13.05
N PRO A 32 25.01 -16.72 13.61
CA PRO A 32 26.13 -17.12 12.80
C PRO A 32 25.52 -17.79 11.58
N ALA A 33 25.95 -17.39 10.42
CA ALA A 33 25.59 -18.05 9.20
C ALA A 33 25.67 -19.57 9.41
N ILE A 34 24.53 -20.23 9.33
CA ILE A 34 24.47 -21.68 9.34
C ILE A 34 25.00 -22.09 7.96
N GLY A 35 26.27 -22.51 7.92
CA GLY A 35 27.03 -22.66 6.68
C GLY A 35 27.70 -21.34 6.29
N ASP A 36 28.90 -21.40 5.84
CA ASP A 36 29.80 -20.29 5.49
C ASP A 36 29.09 -19.09 4.82
N ALA A 37 28.47 -18.19 5.62
CA ALA A 37 27.68 -17.06 5.14
C ALA A 37 28.50 -16.01 4.39
N SER A 38 29.81 -16.15 4.39
CA SER A 38 30.71 -15.33 3.58
C SER A 38 30.48 -15.52 2.06
N ASN A 39 29.72 -16.56 1.66
CA ASN A 39 29.46 -16.91 0.25
C ASN A 39 27.96 -16.92 -0.14
N LEU A 40 27.02 -16.61 0.76
CA LEU A 40 25.63 -16.45 0.36
C LEU A 40 25.48 -15.13 -0.41
N ASP A 41 25.39 -15.22 -1.70
CA ASP A 41 25.12 -14.08 -2.57
C ASP A 41 23.74 -13.49 -2.21
N ARG A 42 23.70 -12.23 -1.76
CA ARG A 42 22.46 -11.53 -1.46
C ARG A 42 21.51 -11.52 -2.66
N LYS A 43 22.07 -11.59 -3.88
CA LYS A 43 21.31 -11.73 -5.14
C LYS A 43 20.62 -13.10 -5.30
N GLN A 44 20.94 -14.06 -4.45
CA GLN A 44 20.27 -15.37 -4.42
C GLN A 44 19.18 -15.43 -3.33
N ALA A 45 18.90 -14.33 -2.63
CA ALA A 45 17.80 -14.27 -1.70
C ALA A 45 16.48 -14.57 -2.43
N GLY A 46 15.64 -15.43 -1.85
CA GLY A 46 14.34 -15.83 -2.41
C GLY A 46 13.17 -15.21 -1.69
N VAL A 47 13.35 -14.85 -0.41
CA VAL A 47 12.26 -14.38 0.46
C VAL A 47 12.70 -13.20 1.30
N LEU A 48 11.86 -12.18 1.35
CA LEU A 48 11.87 -11.13 2.35
C LEU A 48 10.85 -11.48 3.44
N VAL A 49 11.26 -11.44 4.72
CA VAL A 49 10.37 -11.53 5.89
C VAL A 49 10.49 -10.22 6.66
N PHE A 50 9.37 -9.64 7.06
CA PHE A 50 9.36 -8.40 7.82
C PHE A 50 8.21 -8.32 8.83
N GLY A 51 8.39 -7.50 9.85
CA GLY A 51 7.42 -7.25 10.90
C GLY A 51 8.07 -6.59 12.09
N ARG A 52 7.33 -6.40 13.17
CA ARG A 52 7.86 -5.80 14.40
C ARG A 52 8.28 -6.87 15.41
N GLY A 53 9.42 -6.64 16.08
CA GLY A 53 9.87 -7.46 17.20
C GLY A 53 10.37 -8.85 16.80
N ILE A 54 11.05 -8.97 15.68
CA ILE A 54 11.70 -10.22 15.28
C ILE A 54 12.87 -10.50 16.20
N THR A 55 12.82 -11.62 16.91
CA THR A 55 13.86 -12.05 17.86
C THR A 55 14.49 -13.37 17.41
N PRO A 56 15.70 -13.71 17.90
CA PRO A 56 16.31 -15.02 17.66
C PRO A 56 15.41 -16.20 18.06
N GLY A 57 14.67 -16.07 19.17
CA GLY A 57 13.72 -17.10 19.60
C GLY A 57 12.59 -17.31 18.59
N LEU A 58 11.99 -16.21 18.10
CA LEU A 58 10.95 -16.26 17.08
C LEU A 58 11.45 -16.90 15.77
N LEU A 59 12.69 -16.59 15.36
CA LEU A 59 13.28 -17.17 14.15
C LEU A 59 13.54 -18.67 14.30
N SER A 60 13.89 -19.14 15.51
CA SER A 60 14.02 -20.57 15.80
C SER A 60 12.66 -21.28 15.69
N GLU A 61 11.60 -20.66 16.23
CA GLU A 61 10.24 -21.18 16.09
C GLU A 61 9.76 -21.22 14.63
N LEU A 62 10.09 -20.18 13.85
CA LEU A 62 9.79 -20.15 12.41
C LEU A 62 10.49 -21.29 11.66
N SER A 63 11.78 -21.49 11.93
CA SER A 63 12.58 -22.59 11.35
C SER A 63 11.96 -23.95 11.66
N GLU A 64 11.56 -24.18 12.92
CA GLU A 64 10.91 -25.42 13.34
C GLU A 64 9.56 -25.64 12.62
N LYS A 65 8.70 -24.60 12.59
CA LYS A 65 7.38 -24.67 11.95
C LYS A 65 7.47 -24.83 10.43
N ALA A 66 8.43 -24.17 9.79
CA ALA A 66 8.69 -24.31 8.36
C ALA A 66 9.33 -25.66 8.00
N GLY A 67 9.88 -26.39 8.99
CA GLY A 67 10.58 -27.64 8.77
C GLY A 67 11.92 -27.51 8.04
N GLU A 68 12.49 -26.29 7.99
CA GLU A 68 13.74 -25.99 7.32
C GLU A 68 14.55 -24.92 8.09
N ALA A 69 15.88 -24.94 7.94
CA ALA A 69 16.74 -23.91 8.50
C ALA A 69 16.56 -22.60 7.73
N LEU A 70 16.47 -21.46 8.44
CA LEU A 70 16.40 -20.15 7.83
C LEU A 70 17.81 -19.65 7.47
N ASN A 71 18.07 -19.42 6.20
CA ASN A 71 19.33 -18.92 5.68
C ASN A 71 19.30 -17.37 5.59
N ILE A 72 19.54 -16.68 6.71
CA ILE A 72 19.49 -15.22 6.75
C ILE A 72 20.72 -14.64 6.04
N THR A 73 20.52 -13.95 4.93
CA THR A 73 21.58 -13.30 4.14
C THR A 73 21.79 -11.85 4.55
N SER A 74 20.75 -11.17 5.00
CA SER A 74 20.80 -9.77 5.48
C SER A 74 19.69 -9.49 6.48
N ALA A 75 19.94 -8.52 7.37
CA ALA A 75 18.96 -8.01 8.33
C ALA A 75 19.14 -6.49 8.48
N TRP A 76 18.03 -5.76 8.45
CA TRP A 76 18.01 -4.31 8.65
C TRP A 76 16.70 -3.88 9.33
N ALA A 77 16.64 -2.63 9.76
CA ALA A 77 15.43 -2.01 10.30
C ALA A 77 14.88 -0.97 9.32
N VAL A 78 13.56 -0.84 9.27
CA VAL A 78 12.83 0.20 8.54
C VAL A 78 11.85 0.83 9.52
N GLY A 79 12.22 1.99 10.08
CA GLY A 79 11.47 2.57 11.18
C GLY A 79 11.39 1.62 12.37
N SER A 80 10.18 1.16 12.71
CA SER A 80 9.92 0.21 13.79
C SER A 80 9.90 -1.26 13.35
N TYR A 81 10.13 -1.54 12.07
CA TYR A 81 10.12 -2.89 11.51
C TYR A 81 11.52 -3.49 11.44
N ASP A 82 11.59 -4.78 11.69
CA ASP A 82 12.73 -5.62 11.34
C ASP A 82 12.47 -6.25 9.97
N ALA A 83 13.47 -6.29 9.10
CA ALA A 83 13.41 -6.88 7.77
C ALA A 83 14.59 -7.83 7.57
N LEU A 84 14.31 -9.00 6.99
CA LEU A 84 15.25 -10.09 6.81
C LEU A 84 15.20 -10.60 5.37
N LEU A 85 16.34 -10.69 4.70
CA LEU A 85 16.48 -11.44 3.47
C LEU A 85 16.89 -12.88 3.78
N LEU A 86 16.15 -13.83 3.23
CA LEU A 86 16.42 -15.27 3.34
C LEU A 86 16.87 -15.82 2.00
N GLY A 87 17.92 -16.64 2.01
CA GLY A 87 18.35 -17.45 0.88
C GLY A 87 17.48 -18.68 0.64
N ASN A 88 16.43 -18.87 1.43
CA ASN A 88 15.45 -19.94 1.26
C ASN A 88 14.61 -19.71 0.00
N ALA A 89 14.17 -20.78 -0.66
CA ALA A 89 13.11 -20.69 -1.64
C ALA A 89 11.78 -20.35 -0.97
N PHE A 90 10.94 -19.56 -1.64
CA PHE A 90 9.59 -19.30 -1.15
C PHE A 90 8.77 -20.61 -1.19
N SER A 91 8.28 -21.05 -0.04
CA SER A 91 7.46 -22.24 0.12
C SER A 91 6.20 -21.96 0.92
N ASP A 92 5.15 -22.74 0.69
CA ASP A 92 3.90 -22.61 1.45
C ASP A 92 4.13 -22.86 2.96
N ALA A 93 5.04 -23.78 3.30
CA ALA A 93 5.38 -24.07 4.69
C ALA A 93 6.03 -22.86 5.39
N LEU A 94 6.98 -22.20 4.71
CA LEU A 94 7.61 -20.98 5.22
C LEU A 94 6.58 -19.83 5.32
N GLU A 95 5.75 -19.63 4.30
CA GLU A 95 4.71 -18.61 4.33
C GLU A 95 3.75 -18.83 5.50
N GLN A 96 3.25 -20.04 5.69
CA GLN A 96 2.33 -20.36 6.79
C GLN A 96 2.98 -20.17 8.17
N ALA A 97 4.28 -20.51 8.31
CA ALA A 97 5.01 -20.26 9.55
C ALA A 97 5.13 -18.77 9.85
N VAL A 98 5.43 -17.95 8.85
CA VAL A 98 5.53 -16.48 8.95
C VAL A 98 4.17 -15.87 9.31
N ILE A 99 3.09 -16.28 8.63
CA ILE A 99 1.72 -15.83 8.92
C ILE A 99 1.31 -16.20 10.37
N ALA A 100 1.62 -17.42 10.81
CA ALA A 100 1.32 -17.86 12.16
C ALA A 100 2.07 -17.06 13.25
N ALA A 101 3.19 -16.44 12.88
CA ALA A 101 3.97 -15.53 13.74
C ALA A 101 3.50 -14.07 13.62
N LYS A 102 2.45 -13.77 12.84
CA LYS A 102 1.97 -12.41 12.52
C LYS A 102 3.05 -11.51 11.92
N LEU A 103 3.84 -12.09 11.05
CA LEU A 103 4.81 -11.40 10.22
C LEU A 103 4.35 -11.46 8.76
N ASP A 104 4.92 -10.59 7.94
CA ASP A 104 4.69 -10.55 6.51
C ASP A 104 5.89 -11.11 5.75
N CYS A 105 5.64 -11.70 4.58
CA CYS A 105 6.70 -12.12 3.68
C CYS A 105 6.30 -11.95 2.21
N THR A 106 7.33 -11.77 1.38
CA THR A 106 7.16 -11.70 -0.07
C THR A 106 8.36 -12.27 -0.80
N ARG A 107 8.17 -12.63 -2.07
CA ARG A 107 9.28 -12.98 -2.97
C ARG A 107 10.09 -11.73 -3.29
N VAL A 108 11.39 -11.89 -3.45
CA VAL A 108 12.30 -10.76 -3.78
C VAL A 108 12.73 -10.73 -5.25
N SER A 109 12.10 -11.56 -6.11
CA SER A 109 12.30 -11.49 -7.55
C SER A 109 11.65 -10.22 -8.11
N ASP A 110 12.40 -9.49 -8.94
CA ASP A 110 11.90 -8.36 -9.73
C ASP A 110 11.30 -7.20 -8.91
N LEU A 111 11.87 -6.92 -7.72
CA LEU A 111 11.46 -5.78 -6.91
C LEU A 111 11.81 -4.45 -7.60
N PRO A 112 10.94 -3.42 -7.51
CA PRO A 112 11.27 -2.07 -7.92
C PRO A 112 12.53 -1.56 -7.21
N ASP A 113 13.36 -0.81 -7.94
CA ASP A 113 14.63 -0.25 -7.44
C ASP A 113 14.40 1.09 -6.75
N LEU A 114 14.48 1.11 -5.42
CA LEU A 114 14.28 2.33 -4.62
C LEU A 114 15.33 3.42 -4.90
N SER A 115 16.49 3.07 -5.47
CA SER A 115 17.54 4.03 -5.85
C SER A 115 17.25 4.76 -7.17
N GLN A 116 16.25 4.34 -7.92
CA GLN A 116 15.83 4.95 -9.18
C GLN A 116 14.49 5.69 -9.00
N PRO A 117 14.17 6.67 -9.85
CA PRO A 117 12.85 7.31 -9.83
C PRO A 117 11.73 6.29 -9.94
N GLY A 118 10.74 6.37 -9.07
CA GLY A 118 9.62 5.43 -9.03
C GLY A 118 8.29 6.10 -8.70
N LEU A 119 7.22 5.32 -8.79
CA LEU A 119 5.85 5.76 -8.57
C LEU A 119 5.10 4.74 -7.70
N VAL A 120 4.46 5.22 -6.64
CA VAL A 120 3.46 4.45 -5.89
C VAL A 120 2.07 5.02 -6.19
N VAL A 121 1.14 4.17 -6.60
CA VAL A 121 -0.29 4.51 -6.76
C VAL A 121 -1.08 3.69 -5.76
N MET A 122 -1.84 4.36 -4.90
CA MET A 122 -2.64 3.73 -3.84
C MET A 122 -4.14 3.92 -4.11
N ASP A 123 -4.96 2.96 -3.71
CA ASP A 123 -6.36 3.23 -3.45
C ASP A 123 -6.50 4.20 -2.25
N MET A 124 -7.69 4.74 -2.05
CA MET A 124 -8.00 5.66 -0.95
C MET A 124 -8.70 4.92 0.19
N ASP A 125 -9.95 4.56 -0.03
CA ASP A 125 -10.81 3.95 0.97
C ASP A 125 -10.24 2.58 1.40
N SER A 126 -10.19 2.29 2.69
CA SER A 126 -9.60 1.08 3.28
C SER A 126 -8.10 0.82 2.94
N THR A 127 -7.42 1.79 2.27
CA THR A 127 -5.99 1.68 1.91
C THR A 127 -5.18 2.89 2.38
N ALA A 128 -5.47 4.12 1.90
CA ALA A 128 -4.84 5.34 2.39
C ALA A 128 -5.56 5.91 3.63
N ILE A 129 -6.85 5.59 3.78
CA ILE A 129 -7.68 5.93 4.94
C ILE A 129 -8.37 4.68 5.49
N GLU A 130 -8.74 4.72 6.79
CA GLU A 130 -9.30 3.55 7.49
C GLU A 130 -10.78 3.29 7.21
N ILE A 131 -11.47 4.20 6.48
CA ILE A 131 -12.93 4.19 6.28
C ILE A 131 -13.31 4.05 4.81
N GLU A 132 -14.58 3.70 4.58
CA GLU A 132 -15.30 3.83 3.32
C GLU A 132 -16.08 5.15 3.35
N CYS A 133 -15.62 6.17 2.61
CA CYS A 133 -16.22 7.50 2.65
C CYS A 133 -17.72 7.50 2.33
N ILE A 134 -18.18 6.64 1.40
CA ILE A 134 -19.58 6.58 1.03
C ILE A 134 -20.47 6.07 2.16
N ASP A 135 -19.97 5.15 2.99
CA ASP A 135 -20.71 4.59 4.11
C ASP A 135 -20.87 5.63 5.23
N GLU A 136 -19.79 6.39 5.54
CA GLU A 136 -19.87 7.49 6.50
C GLU A 136 -20.84 8.60 6.04
N LEU A 137 -20.80 8.97 4.76
CA LEU A 137 -21.75 9.91 4.18
C LEU A 137 -23.20 9.39 4.28
N ALA A 138 -23.41 8.10 4.04
CA ALA A 138 -24.73 7.49 4.13
C ALA A 138 -25.29 7.48 5.55
N VAL A 139 -24.43 7.27 6.56
CA VAL A 139 -24.82 7.37 7.98
C VAL A 139 -25.27 8.79 8.30
N LEU A 140 -24.48 9.82 7.92
CA LEU A 140 -24.82 11.22 8.16
C LEU A 140 -26.07 11.69 7.39
N ALA A 141 -26.31 11.13 6.20
CA ALA A 141 -27.51 11.38 5.41
C ALA A 141 -28.74 10.60 5.89
N GLY A 142 -28.61 9.69 6.87
CA GLY A 142 -29.70 8.87 7.39
C GLY A 142 -30.17 7.76 6.43
N VAL A 143 -29.29 7.33 5.50
CA VAL A 143 -29.58 6.32 4.47
C VAL A 143 -28.63 5.11 4.52
N GLY A 144 -27.93 4.91 5.63
CA GLY A 144 -26.91 3.87 5.78
C GLY A 144 -27.41 2.47 5.43
N GLU A 145 -28.60 2.07 5.92
CA GLU A 145 -29.20 0.75 5.60
C GLU A 145 -29.45 0.56 4.11
N GLN A 146 -29.90 1.62 3.41
CA GLN A 146 -30.17 1.56 1.97
C GLN A 146 -28.89 1.44 1.14
N VAL A 147 -27.80 2.07 1.58
CA VAL A 147 -26.48 1.95 0.94
C VAL A 147 -25.87 0.58 1.20
N ALA A 148 -25.98 0.07 2.44
CA ALA A 148 -25.51 -1.27 2.79
C ALA A 148 -26.22 -2.38 1.98
N GLU A 149 -27.54 -2.27 1.73
CA GLU A 149 -28.28 -3.19 0.87
C GLU A 149 -27.72 -3.24 -0.55
N VAL A 150 -27.39 -2.07 -1.14
CA VAL A 150 -26.79 -2.01 -2.48
C VAL A 150 -25.39 -2.63 -2.50
N THR A 151 -24.61 -2.38 -1.44
CA THR A 151 -23.26 -2.96 -1.29
C THR A 151 -23.34 -4.49 -1.20
N GLU A 152 -24.28 -5.04 -0.43
CA GLU A 152 -24.49 -6.49 -0.32
C GLU A 152 -24.83 -7.12 -1.67
N ARG A 153 -25.73 -6.52 -2.45
CA ARG A 153 -26.09 -7.00 -3.79
C ARG A 153 -24.89 -6.98 -4.75
N ALA A 154 -24.05 -5.94 -4.66
CA ALA A 154 -22.82 -5.88 -5.44
C ALA A 154 -21.84 -6.99 -5.03
N MET A 155 -21.70 -7.29 -3.73
CA MET A 155 -20.86 -8.39 -3.23
C MET A 155 -21.37 -9.77 -3.68
N GLN A 156 -22.67 -9.92 -3.90
CA GLN A 156 -23.28 -11.12 -4.47
C GLN A 156 -23.13 -11.22 -5.99
N GLY A 157 -22.57 -10.18 -6.63
CA GLY A 157 -22.33 -10.15 -8.09
C GLY A 157 -23.55 -9.74 -8.91
N GLU A 158 -24.61 -9.20 -8.29
CA GLU A 158 -25.78 -8.70 -9.00
C GLU A 158 -25.55 -7.38 -9.73
N LEU A 159 -24.57 -6.61 -9.27
CA LEU A 159 -24.23 -5.29 -9.79
C LEU A 159 -22.73 -5.23 -10.12
N ASP A 160 -22.39 -4.60 -11.22
CA ASP A 160 -21.02 -4.19 -11.47
C ASP A 160 -20.63 -2.96 -10.61
N PHE A 161 -19.33 -2.59 -10.64
CA PHE A 161 -18.81 -1.50 -9.82
C PHE A 161 -19.52 -0.16 -10.10
N GLU A 162 -19.70 0.21 -11.37
CA GLU A 162 -20.33 1.47 -11.75
C GLU A 162 -21.80 1.51 -11.35
N GLN A 163 -22.53 0.42 -11.60
CA GLN A 163 -23.94 0.28 -11.20
C GLN A 163 -24.09 0.41 -9.68
N SER A 164 -23.24 -0.27 -8.92
CA SER A 164 -23.25 -0.20 -7.45
C SER A 164 -22.94 1.21 -6.96
N LEU A 165 -21.88 1.85 -7.47
CA LEU A 165 -21.52 3.21 -7.08
C LEU A 165 -22.67 4.20 -7.34
N ARG A 166 -23.23 4.20 -8.55
CA ARG A 166 -24.32 5.10 -8.92
C ARG A 166 -25.58 4.86 -8.09
N GLN A 167 -25.91 3.61 -7.78
CA GLN A 167 -27.06 3.30 -6.91
C GLN A 167 -26.82 3.78 -5.46
N ARG A 168 -25.63 3.57 -4.91
CA ARG A 168 -25.27 4.05 -3.56
C ARG A 168 -25.30 5.58 -3.50
N VAL A 169 -24.70 6.26 -4.48
CA VAL A 169 -24.69 7.74 -4.56
C VAL A 169 -26.12 8.28 -4.73
N SER A 170 -27.01 7.61 -5.49
CA SER A 170 -28.39 8.06 -5.64
C SER A 170 -29.16 8.12 -4.32
N LYS A 171 -28.76 7.31 -3.31
CA LYS A 171 -29.37 7.35 -1.97
C LYS A 171 -29.02 8.62 -1.21
N LEU A 172 -27.90 9.28 -1.56
CA LEU A 172 -27.48 10.54 -0.93
C LEU A 172 -28.23 11.76 -1.49
N ALA A 173 -29.16 11.60 -2.45
CA ALA A 173 -29.87 12.71 -3.07
C ALA A 173 -30.63 13.57 -2.03
N GLY A 174 -30.41 14.89 -2.08
CA GLY A 174 -31.01 15.87 -1.17
C GLY A 174 -30.25 16.07 0.15
N ALA A 175 -29.22 15.28 0.43
CA ALA A 175 -28.38 15.48 1.60
C ALA A 175 -27.61 16.82 1.49
N ASP A 176 -27.38 17.47 2.63
CA ASP A 176 -26.62 18.72 2.72
C ASP A 176 -25.13 18.48 2.40
N GLU A 177 -24.49 19.34 1.59
CA GLU A 177 -23.07 19.19 1.27
C GLU A 177 -22.17 19.28 2.50
N GLY A 178 -22.62 19.88 3.60
CA GLY A 178 -21.88 19.96 4.86
C GLY A 178 -21.51 18.61 5.47
N ILE A 179 -22.18 17.51 5.05
CA ILE A 179 -21.78 16.15 5.48
C ILE A 179 -20.39 15.77 4.96
N LEU A 180 -19.98 16.28 3.80
CA LEU A 180 -18.64 16.06 3.24
C LEU A 180 -17.56 16.63 4.16
N GLU A 181 -17.76 17.85 4.65
CA GLU A 181 -16.85 18.49 5.61
C GLU A 181 -16.84 17.75 6.95
N SER A 182 -17.99 17.27 7.39
CA SER A 182 -18.09 16.50 8.65
C SER A 182 -17.25 15.23 8.61
N VAL A 183 -17.26 14.48 7.49
CA VAL A 183 -16.41 13.29 7.30
C VAL A 183 -14.96 13.72 7.16
N ARG A 184 -14.64 14.74 6.33
CA ARG A 184 -13.26 15.16 6.09
C ARG A 184 -12.55 15.63 7.35
N SER A 185 -13.25 16.37 8.23
CA SER A 185 -12.66 16.94 9.45
C SER A 185 -12.16 15.88 10.45
N THR A 186 -12.67 14.66 10.34
CA THR A 186 -12.29 13.51 11.19
C THR A 186 -11.68 12.35 10.39
N LEU A 187 -11.24 12.60 9.16
CA LEU A 187 -10.77 11.57 8.23
C LEU A 187 -9.57 10.81 8.82
N PRO A 188 -9.72 9.53 9.21
CA PRO A 188 -8.63 8.77 9.78
C PRO A 188 -7.71 8.27 8.66
N MET A 189 -6.48 8.80 8.64
CA MET A 189 -5.44 8.28 7.76
C MET A 189 -4.98 6.91 8.24
N MET A 190 -4.71 6.00 7.28
CA MET A 190 -4.13 4.71 7.60
C MET A 190 -2.79 4.90 8.34
N PRO A 191 -2.49 4.07 9.36
CA PRO A 191 -1.23 4.16 10.09
C PRO A 191 -0.02 4.16 9.15
N GLU A 192 0.93 5.05 9.45
CA GLU A 192 2.18 5.24 8.70
C GLU A 192 2.03 5.75 7.24
N LEU A 193 0.85 6.23 6.85
CA LEU A 193 0.66 6.83 5.51
C LEU A 193 1.57 8.05 5.29
N ARG A 194 1.66 8.95 6.27
CA ARG A 194 2.50 10.15 6.19
C ARG A 194 3.98 9.78 6.11
N GLU A 195 4.41 8.83 6.91
CA GLU A 195 5.76 8.31 6.96
C GLU A 195 6.14 7.61 5.64
N LEU A 196 5.23 6.80 5.08
CA LEU A 196 5.41 6.19 3.76
C LEU A 196 5.64 7.25 2.69
N VAL A 197 4.73 8.22 2.57
CA VAL A 197 4.81 9.26 1.53
C VAL A 197 6.07 10.11 1.71
N ALA A 198 6.40 10.54 2.94
CA ALA A 198 7.63 11.29 3.22
C ALA A 198 8.88 10.50 2.85
N THR A 199 8.91 9.18 3.13
CA THR A 199 10.05 8.32 2.80
C THR A 199 10.17 8.12 1.28
N LEU A 200 9.06 7.95 0.57
CA LEU A 200 9.04 7.89 -0.89
C LEU A 200 9.62 9.18 -1.51
N HIS A 201 9.18 10.34 -1.04
CA HIS A 201 9.70 11.63 -1.49
C HIS A 201 11.19 11.79 -1.20
N TYR A 202 11.65 11.36 -0.01
CA TYR A 202 13.08 11.37 0.34
C TYR A 202 13.94 10.56 -0.65
N HIS A 203 13.40 9.46 -1.19
CA HIS A 203 14.04 8.64 -2.21
C HIS A 203 13.76 9.12 -3.66
N GLY A 204 13.13 10.28 -3.84
CA GLY A 204 12.80 10.81 -5.17
C GLY A 204 11.65 10.11 -5.88
N TRP A 205 10.88 9.30 -5.15
CA TRP A 205 9.68 8.63 -5.66
C TRP A 205 8.47 9.56 -5.61
N LYS A 206 7.51 9.29 -6.48
CA LYS A 206 6.22 9.97 -6.50
C LYS A 206 5.15 9.07 -5.87
N ALA A 207 4.21 9.71 -5.16
CA ALA A 207 3.03 9.05 -4.62
C ALA A 207 1.76 9.65 -5.25
N ALA A 208 0.76 8.81 -5.51
CA ALA A 208 -0.51 9.20 -6.10
C ALA A 208 -1.67 8.36 -5.54
N ILE A 209 -2.90 8.87 -5.66
CA ILE A 209 -4.15 8.17 -5.35
C ILE A 209 -4.95 7.96 -6.62
N ALA A 210 -5.48 6.74 -6.82
CA ALA A 210 -6.46 6.37 -7.84
C ALA A 210 -7.61 5.62 -7.17
N SER A 211 -8.77 6.27 -6.96
CA SER A 211 -9.82 5.75 -6.09
C SER A 211 -11.21 5.75 -6.74
N GLY A 212 -11.98 4.72 -6.41
CA GLY A 212 -13.43 4.68 -6.65
C GLY A 212 -14.26 5.57 -5.72
N GLY A 213 -13.63 6.20 -4.70
CA GLY A 213 -14.25 7.17 -3.82
C GLY A 213 -14.47 8.55 -4.46
N PHE A 214 -14.35 9.64 -3.70
CA PHE A 214 -14.75 10.98 -4.15
C PHE A 214 -13.62 12.01 -4.12
N THR A 215 -13.60 12.90 -5.13
CA THR A 215 -12.60 13.97 -5.30
C THR A 215 -12.50 14.88 -4.07
N TYR A 216 -13.58 15.10 -3.37
CA TYR A 216 -13.59 15.91 -2.14
C TYR A 216 -12.57 15.43 -1.10
N PHE A 217 -12.39 14.12 -0.98
CA PHE A 217 -11.44 13.51 -0.04
C PHE A 217 -10.06 13.29 -0.67
N SER A 218 -9.99 12.80 -1.91
CA SER A 218 -8.71 12.55 -2.55
C SER A 218 -7.93 13.84 -2.85
N ASP A 219 -8.60 14.95 -3.17
CA ASP A 219 -7.96 16.27 -3.34
C ASP A 219 -7.44 16.83 -2.01
N TYR A 220 -8.18 16.59 -0.92
CA TYR A 220 -7.71 16.92 0.43
C TYR A 220 -6.44 16.15 0.78
N LEU A 221 -6.43 14.82 0.59
CA LEU A 221 -5.24 13.99 0.84
C LEU A 221 -4.06 14.39 -0.05
N LYS A 222 -4.33 14.76 -1.32
CA LYS A 222 -3.30 15.25 -2.23
C LYS A 222 -2.60 16.49 -1.68
N GLN A 223 -3.36 17.43 -1.13
CA GLN A 223 -2.80 18.65 -0.54
C GLN A 223 -2.05 18.37 0.77
N GLU A 224 -2.66 17.57 1.65
CA GLU A 224 -2.08 17.23 2.96
C GLU A 224 -0.76 16.44 2.89
N LEU A 225 -0.60 15.62 1.84
CA LEU A 225 0.52 14.70 1.68
C LEU A 225 1.46 15.10 0.53
N ASP A 226 1.20 16.21 -0.15
CA ASP A 226 1.94 16.64 -1.35
C ASP A 226 2.03 15.56 -2.42
N LEU A 227 0.89 14.87 -2.68
CA LEU A 227 0.86 13.81 -3.69
C LEU A 227 1.00 14.39 -5.10
N ALA A 228 1.74 13.70 -5.95
CA ALA A 228 1.94 14.06 -7.34
C ALA A 228 0.61 14.08 -8.13
N HIS A 229 -0.34 13.21 -7.77
CA HIS A 229 -1.64 13.12 -8.42
C HIS A 229 -2.69 12.52 -7.48
N ALA A 230 -3.96 12.90 -7.68
CA ALA A 230 -5.12 12.21 -7.15
C ALA A 230 -6.25 12.23 -8.18
N GLN A 231 -6.91 11.10 -8.37
CA GLN A 231 -8.07 11.00 -9.24
C GLN A 231 -9.12 10.08 -8.62
N SER A 232 -10.37 10.58 -8.56
CA SER A 232 -11.53 9.89 -7.99
C SER A 232 -12.81 10.35 -8.69
N ASN A 233 -13.97 9.88 -8.24
CA ASN A 233 -15.25 10.27 -8.80
C ASN A 233 -15.71 11.62 -8.24
N THR A 234 -16.41 12.41 -9.02
CA THR A 234 -16.93 13.71 -8.60
C THR A 234 -18.42 13.63 -8.32
N LEU A 235 -18.83 14.00 -7.11
CA LEU A 235 -20.23 14.14 -6.74
C LEU A 235 -20.82 15.40 -7.35
N GLU A 236 -22.02 15.33 -7.89
CA GLU A 236 -22.76 16.52 -8.33
C GLU A 236 -23.43 17.21 -7.14
N ILE A 237 -23.16 18.53 -7.00
CA ILE A 237 -23.73 19.36 -5.96
C ILE A 237 -24.43 20.55 -6.62
N ILE A 238 -25.71 20.78 -6.28
CA ILE A 238 -26.48 21.94 -6.77
C ILE A 238 -27.16 22.59 -5.54
N ASP A 239 -27.02 23.87 -5.42
CA ASP A 239 -27.60 24.69 -4.34
C ASP A 239 -27.30 24.14 -2.93
N GLY A 240 -26.05 23.69 -2.69
CA GLY A 240 -25.61 23.14 -1.40
C GLY A 240 -26.16 21.75 -1.07
N LYS A 241 -26.67 21.02 -2.06
CA LYS A 241 -27.24 19.68 -1.91
C LYS A 241 -26.60 18.70 -2.87
N LEU A 242 -26.34 17.48 -2.37
CA LEU A 242 -25.98 16.35 -3.22
C LEU A 242 -27.19 15.99 -4.10
N THR A 243 -26.97 15.89 -5.41
CA THR A 243 -28.06 15.54 -6.34
C THR A 243 -28.31 14.04 -6.41
N GLY A 244 -27.35 13.22 -5.90
CA GLY A 244 -27.37 11.78 -6.05
C GLY A 244 -26.71 11.29 -7.35
N HIS A 245 -25.99 12.15 -8.05
CA HIS A 245 -25.30 11.82 -9.31
C HIS A 245 -23.79 11.91 -9.18
N VAL A 246 -23.09 11.04 -9.95
CA VAL A 246 -21.65 11.09 -10.19
C VAL A 246 -21.42 11.71 -11.55
N LEU A 247 -20.56 12.72 -11.61
CA LEU A 247 -20.20 13.43 -12.84
C LEU A 247 -19.13 12.66 -13.63
N GLY A 248 -19.25 12.67 -14.94
CA GLY A 248 -18.26 12.11 -15.82
C GLY A 248 -18.14 10.59 -15.84
N LYS A 249 -16.95 10.13 -16.25
CA LYS A 249 -16.60 8.70 -16.29
C LYS A 249 -16.22 8.20 -14.90
N VAL A 250 -16.76 7.08 -14.49
CA VAL A 250 -16.44 6.45 -13.21
C VAL A 250 -15.01 5.92 -13.22
N VAL A 251 -14.31 6.12 -12.10
CA VAL A 251 -12.98 5.53 -11.85
C VAL A 251 -13.18 4.10 -11.37
N ASP A 252 -13.20 3.19 -12.33
CA ASP A 252 -13.29 1.74 -12.13
C ASP A 252 -11.90 1.08 -12.13
N ALA A 253 -11.85 -0.25 -12.06
CA ALA A 253 -10.62 -1.03 -12.09
C ALA A 253 -9.73 -0.74 -13.30
N ARG A 254 -10.33 -0.53 -14.49
CA ARG A 254 -9.60 -0.21 -15.71
C ARG A 254 -9.00 1.18 -15.66
N VAL A 255 -9.79 2.16 -15.19
CA VAL A 255 -9.33 3.54 -15.06
C VAL A 255 -8.18 3.63 -14.04
N LYS A 256 -8.23 2.90 -12.91
CA LYS A 256 -7.12 2.86 -11.94
C LYS A 256 -5.82 2.36 -12.60
N ALA A 257 -5.89 1.29 -13.39
CA ALA A 257 -4.72 0.78 -14.12
C ALA A 257 -4.20 1.78 -15.17
N ASP A 258 -5.11 2.42 -15.91
CA ASP A 258 -4.76 3.44 -16.91
C ASP A 258 -4.11 4.67 -16.25
N ILE A 259 -4.57 5.10 -15.05
CA ILE A 259 -3.96 6.17 -14.27
C ILE A 259 -2.50 5.84 -13.94
N LEU A 260 -2.22 4.64 -13.43
CA LEU A 260 -0.85 4.20 -13.10
C LEU A 260 0.06 4.29 -14.33
N LEU A 261 -0.37 3.75 -15.47
CA LEU A 261 0.43 3.76 -16.70
C LEU A 261 0.66 5.17 -17.23
N ASN A 262 -0.39 6.02 -17.26
CA ASN A 262 -0.30 7.39 -17.72
C ASN A 262 0.63 8.23 -16.86
N LEU A 263 0.60 8.06 -15.53
CA LEU A 263 1.50 8.75 -14.62
C LEU A 263 2.95 8.27 -14.77
N ALA A 264 3.16 6.96 -14.94
CA ALA A 264 4.49 6.42 -15.20
C ALA A 264 5.08 7.01 -16.49
N GLU A 265 4.32 7.06 -17.58
CA GLU A 265 4.71 7.68 -18.84
C GLU A 265 4.97 9.19 -18.68
N GLN A 266 4.06 9.91 -18.02
CA GLN A 266 4.15 11.36 -17.82
C GLN A 266 5.43 11.76 -17.07
N TYR A 267 5.85 10.94 -16.08
CA TYR A 267 7.03 11.21 -15.26
C TYR A 267 8.31 10.52 -15.78
N GLY A 268 8.22 9.80 -16.90
CA GLY A 268 9.37 9.05 -17.46
C GLY A 268 9.85 7.91 -16.57
N ILE A 269 8.94 7.31 -15.77
CA ILE A 269 9.21 6.21 -14.85
C ILE A 269 8.96 4.89 -15.58
N SER A 270 9.92 3.95 -15.48
CA SER A 270 9.72 2.59 -16.00
C SER A 270 8.54 1.92 -15.30
N GLN A 271 7.69 1.21 -16.04
CA GLN A 271 6.61 0.40 -15.44
C GLN A 271 7.14 -0.60 -14.40
N ALA A 272 8.32 -1.17 -14.63
CA ALA A 272 8.98 -2.05 -13.65
C ALA A 272 9.29 -1.35 -12.32
N ASN A 273 9.36 0.00 -12.31
CA ASN A 273 9.61 0.81 -11.11
C ASN A 273 8.35 1.50 -10.60
N THR A 274 7.19 0.87 -10.81
CA THR A 274 5.89 1.29 -10.26
C THR A 274 5.40 0.30 -9.22
N VAL A 275 4.73 0.83 -8.20
CA VAL A 275 4.04 0.04 -7.16
C VAL A 275 2.58 0.42 -7.15
N ALA A 276 1.70 -0.55 -7.04
CA ALA A 276 0.28 -0.35 -6.76
C ALA A 276 -0.06 -0.93 -5.39
N VAL A 277 -0.87 -0.23 -4.60
CA VAL A 277 -1.33 -0.70 -3.29
C VAL A 277 -2.86 -0.59 -3.23
N GLY A 278 -3.54 -1.64 -2.81
CA GLY A 278 -5.00 -1.67 -2.69
C GLY A 278 -5.49 -2.89 -1.93
N ASP A 279 -6.74 -2.83 -1.42
CA ASP A 279 -7.36 -3.88 -0.62
C ASP A 279 -8.47 -4.65 -1.35
N GLY A 280 -9.02 -4.07 -2.42
CA GLY A 280 -10.25 -4.50 -3.07
C GLY A 280 -10.08 -5.24 -4.39
N ALA A 281 -11.13 -5.94 -4.82
CA ALA A 281 -11.17 -6.59 -6.13
C ALA A 281 -11.12 -5.58 -7.29
N ASN A 282 -11.57 -4.34 -7.05
CA ASN A 282 -11.46 -3.21 -7.96
C ASN A 282 -10.02 -2.72 -8.19
N ASP A 283 -9.06 -3.14 -7.33
CA ASP A 283 -7.64 -2.81 -7.47
C ASP A 283 -6.85 -3.86 -8.24
N LEU A 284 -7.37 -5.09 -8.36
CA LEU A 284 -6.62 -6.21 -8.93
C LEU A 284 -6.00 -5.91 -10.30
N LEU A 285 -6.70 -5.17 -11.16
CA LEU A 285 -6.15 -4.82 -12.46
C LEU A 285 -4.96 -3.85 -12.33
N MET A 286 -5.05 -2.86 -11.44
CA MET A 286 -3.96 -1.94 -11.14
C MET A 286 -2.79 -2.68 -10.49
N LEU A 287 -3.05 -3.57 -9.50
CA LEU A 287 -2.03 -4.40 -8.85
C LEU A 287 -1.28 -5.27 -9.86
N LYS A 288 -1.98 -5.88 -10.83
CA LYS A 288 -1.36 -6.72 -11.88
C LYS A 288 -0.64 -5.92 -12.96
N THR A 289 -0.98 -4.64 -13.12
CA THR A 289 -0.39 -3.75 -14.13
C THR A 289 0.91 -3.10 -13.64
N ALA A 290 1.04 -2.86 -12.34
CA ALA A 290 2.24 -2.30 -11.73
C ALA A 290 3.45 -3.24 -11.86
N GLY A 291 4.67 -2.68 -11.73
CA GLY A 291 5.89 -3.48 -11.55
C GLY A 291 5.81 -4.35 -10.30
N LEU A 292 5.18 -3.83 -9.23
CA LEU A 292 4.84 -4.59 -8.04
C LEU A 292 3.45 -4.21 -7.54
N GLY A 293 2.53 -5.16 -7.51
CA GLY A 293 1.21 -5.00 -6.86
C GLY A 293 1.22 -5.55 -5.45
N ILE A 294 0.73 -4.77 -4.50
CA ILE A 294 0.66 -5.11 -3.08
C ILE A 294 -0.80 -5.13 -2.63
N ALA A 295 -1.31 -6.29 -2.27
CA ALA A 295 -2.58 -6.43 -1.56
C ALA A 295 -2.36 -6.02 -0.09
N TYR A 296 -3.02 -4.94 0.35
CA TYR A 296 -2.84 -4.36 1.67
C TYR A 296 -4.07 -4.63 2.53
N HIS A 297 -3.93 -5.37 3.64
CA HIS A 297 -5.02 -5.80 4.52
C HIS A 297 -6.25 -6.33 3.76
N ALA A 298 -5.97 -7.00 2.65
CA ALA A 298 -6.97 -7.34 1.64
C ALA A 298 -7.76 -8.59 2.00
N LYS A 299 -8.88 -8.77 1.29
CA LYS A 299 -9.67 -10.01 1.40
C LYS A 299 -8.91 -11.18 0.78
N PRO A 300 -9.12 -12.43 1.25
CA PRO A 300 -8.35 -13.62 0.79
C PRO A 300 -8.32 -13.80 -0.73
N LYS A 301 -9.40 -13.44 -1.43
CA LYS A 301 -9.45 -13.52 -2.89
C LYS A 301 -8.46 -12.56 -3.56
N VAL A 302 -8.29 -11.36 -3.01
CA VAL A 302 -7.36 -10.34 -3.53
C VAL A 302 -5.92 -10.75 -3.21
N GLU A 303 -5.66 -11.22 -1.98
CA GLU A 303 -4.36 -11.75 -1.57
C GLU A 303 -3.88 -12.89 -2.49
N ALA A 304 -4.77 -13.82 -2.85
CA ALA A 304 -4.44 -14.96 -3.70
C ALA A 304 -4.03 -14.57 -5.14
N GLU A 305 -4.41 -13.37 -5.59
CA GLU A 305 -4.17 -12.90 -6.95
C GLU A 305 -3.06 -11.83 -7.04
N ALA A 306 -2.67 -11.23 -5.90
CA ALA A 306 -1.67 -10.17 -5.85
C ALA A 306 -0.23 -10.72 -5.83
N PRO A 307 0.73 -10.03 -6.47
CA PRO A 307 2.14 -10.41 -6.44
C PRO A 307 2.78 -10.38 -5.04
N ALA A 308 2.36 -9.44 -4.20
CA ALA A 308 2.81 -9.31 -2.81
C ALA A 308 1.61 -9.00 -1.89
N VAL A 309 1.76 -9.34 -0.61
CA VAL A 309 0.70 -9.17 0.39
C VAL A 309 1.28 -8.58 1.66
N ILE A 310 0.62 -7.58 2.22
CA ILE A 310 0.85 -7.04 3.56
C ILE A 310 -0.41 -7.31 4.39
N ARG A 311 -0.28 -8.17 5.41
CA ARG A 311 -1.39 -8.61 6.28
C ARG A 311 -1.36 -7.97 7.66
N TYR A 312 -0.15 -7.73 8.19
CA TYR A 312 0.05 -7.33 9.59
C TYR A 312 0.78 -6.01 9.74
N ALA A 313 1.70 -5.69 8.83
CA ALA A 313 2.38 -4.40 8.85
C ALA A 313 1.42 -3.29 8.42
N ASP A 314 1.61 -2.10 8.98
CA ASP A 314 0.98 -0.89 8.47
C ASP A 314 1.61 -0.47 7.12
N LEU A 315 1.29 0.71 6.61
CA LEU A 315 1.80 1.16 5.30
C LEU A 315 3.35 1.25 5.23
N GLY A 316 4.04 1.33 6.36
CA GLY A 316 5.50 1.20 6.42
C GLY A 316 6.03 -0.13 5.87
N GLY A 317 5.19 -1.18 5.83
CA GLY A 317 5.52 -2.46 5.19
C GLY A 317 5.86 -2.33 3.70
N VAL A 318 5.30 -1.34 3.01
CA VAL A 318 5.68 -1.02 1.61
C VAL A 318 7.16 -0.65 1.54
N MET A 319 7.65 0.14 2.52
CA MET A 319 9.07 0.50 2.59
C MET A 319 9.95 -0.67 3.00
N CYS A 320 9.46 -1.62 3.80
CA CYS A 320 10.20 -2.87 4.05
C CYS A 320 10.47 -3.61 2.73
N ILE A 321 9.47 -3.72 1.86
CA ILE A 321 9.61 -4.38 0.56
C ILE A 321 10.58 -3.60 -0.35
N LEU A 322 10.35 -2.30 -0.53
CA LEU A 322 11.17 -1.48 -1.43
C LEU A 322 12.64 -1.37 -0.97
N SER A 323 12.87 -1.30 0.35
CA SER A 323 14.23 -1.19 0.90
C SER A 323 15.10 -2.42 0.61
N ALA A 324 14.51 -3.57 0.33
CA ALA A 324 15.26 -4.78 -0.03
C ALA A 324 16.11 -4.57 -1.29
N SER A 325 15.67 -3.74 -2.24
CA SER A 325 16.44 -3.39 -3.44
C SER A 325 17.78 -2.71 -3.12
N LEU A 326 17.82 -1.85 -2.08
CA LEU A 326 19.03 -1.18 -1.62
C LEU A 326 20.03 -2.15 -0.92
N ILE A 327 19.52 -3.24 -0.38
CA ILE A 327 20.32 -4.24 0.34
C ILE A 327 20.88 -5.28 -0.63
N MET A 328 20.16 -5.55 -1.73
CA MET A 328 20.54 -6.53 -2.77
C MET A 328 21.48 -5.94 -3.83
N SER A 329 21.58 -4.60 -3.93
CA SER A 329 22.44 -3.88 -4.87
C SER A 329 23.95 -3.98 -4.60
#